data_20c8904bd0831607eca2a851a19e1370
#
_entry.id   20c8904bd0831607eca2a851a19e1370
#
_cell.length_a   1.000
_cell.length_b   1.000
_cell.length_c   1.000
_cell.angle_alpha   90.00
_cell.angle_beta   90.00
_cell.angle_gamma   90.00
#
_symmetry.space_group_name_H-M   'P 1'
#
loop_
_entity.id
_entity.type
_entity.pdbx_description
1 polymer ?
#
loop_
_entity_poly.entity_id
_entity_poly.type
_entity_poly.pdbx_seq_one_letter_code
_entity_poly.pdbx_strand_id
1 'polypeptide(L)'
;MLISNLMSPKSASGALVAMLLVCGSVDAKAQPSPYHEPPERHVFDGVTDDLLTAGLGVTGLTQQPGIAEPSKLSEWRDRRRRAIWQSWRALVDLRRWAYGSEARIAGVEYVAHVKASERLPESSFLLQIPASFDPNKPCLLVTAASGSRGIFGSLPTVGQWGLRQGCAVVSDDKGLGMRVTDPTGGWRLTASGHIEPIARAASPFPHALQMAHAHASFESEPHWGRLLLRAGKLALQLLAAEYPERAAFTAENTLIIAAGISNGGAAVLQALEADDAQFIDAAVASEPNVHLAGAPALYDYATLHAMLQPCAILAENLTEAPLGIVVGMNLARHTAWCERLAQDGLVSGSDVTSRASDARQRLLQSGIEPAALRLGAVNLQFGLWTSVAATYAQTYLRRGLNEPACGISFTATDAGGQPRELQVSERAALFSDGTGIAPTAGINIVARDAAGGLSNANASSYDTARCLRSLSTDISNLTQSLIVRGRTGQRPVIVLHGGGDALIPIAHTSRRYASLATARNPKFRFLEIANGQHFDAFLAIPGMEPAFVPMQPFVDRSLDDVQAFLTEGKALPASGILR
;
A
#
# COMPACT_ATOMS: atom_id res chain seq x y z
N MET A 1 62.57 -20.75 54.98
CA MET A 1 63.86 -20.09 54.98
C MET A 1 63.55 -18.65 54.63
N LEU A 2 63.33 -17.78 55.67
CA LEU A 2 64.33 -16.89 56.18
C LEU A 2 64.80 -15.84 55.14
N ILE A 3 64.71 -14.54 55.27
CA ILE A 3 64.84 -13.61 56.41
C ILE A 3 64.30 -12.23 56.00
N SER A 4 63.55 -11.65 56.88
CA SER A 4 63.36 -10.29 57.29
C SER A 4 64.49 -9.28 57.04
N ASN A 5 64.14 -7.99 56.85
CA ASN A 5 64.55 -6.82 57.63
C ASN A 5 64.00 -5.54 56.98
N LEU A 6 63.09 -4.85 57.57
CA LEU A 6 63.23 -3.64 58.42
C LEU A 6 64.16 -2.54 57.82
N MET A 7 63.59 -1.38 57.45
CA MET A 7 63.86 -0.10 58.13
C MET A 7 62.95 1.05 57.58
N SER A 8 62.54 1.85 58.48
CA SER A 8 61.70 3.05 58.49
C SER A 8 62.52 4.30 58.18
N PRO A 9 61.98 5.52 58.31
CA PRO A 9 61.40 6.35 57.31
C PRO A 9 62.25 7.64 57.05
N LYS A 10 62.03 8.31 55.90
CA LYS A 10 62.37 9.74 55.77
C LYS A 10 61.30 10.53 55.09
N SER A 11 60.86 11.55 55.73
CA SER A 11 60.04 12.66 55.36
C SER A 11 60.58 13.39 54.12
N ALA A 12 59.69 13.73 53.16
CA ALA A 12 59.86 14.87 52.26
C ALA A 12 58.53 15.39 51.74
N SER A 13 58.25 16.56 52.13
CA SER A 13 57.47 17.69 51.67
C SER A 13 56.65 17.54 50.42
N GLY A 14 55.45 18.07 50.51
CA GLY A 14 54.42 18.14 49.51
C GLY A 14 54.74 18.90 48.24
N ALA A 15 54.11 18.46 47.21
CA ALA A 15 53.75 19.29 46.04
C ALA A 15 52.34 18.86 45.64
N LEU A 16 51.37 19.74 45.94
CA LEU A 16 49.99 19.63 45.51
C LEU A 16 49.98 19.91 43.96
N VAL A 17 49.91 18.84 43.15
CA VAL A 17 49.62 18.97 41.73
C VAL A 17 48.11 19.03 41.61
N ALA A 18 47.58 20.24 41.38
CA ALA A 18 46.20 20.45 40.99
C ALA A 18 46.01 19.86 39.59
N MET A 19 45.38 18.69 39.52
CA MET A 19 44.93 18.08 38.26
C MET A 19 43.69 18.83 37.79
N LEU A 20 43.85 19.82 36.90
CA LEU A 20 42.78 20.46 36.17
C LEU A 20 42.11 19.38 35.32
N LEU A 21 40.95 18.90 35.76
CA LEU A 21 40.00 18.18 34.94
C LEU A 21 39.46 19.15 33.87
N VAL A 22 40.08 19.14 32.70
CA VAL A 22 39.48 19.69 31.49
C VAL A 22 38.33 18.78 31.12
N CYS A 23 37.11 19.11 31.59
CA CYS A 23 35.90 18.62 30.98
C CYS A 23 35.85 19.16 29.56
N GLY A 24 36.46 18.43 28.64
CA GLY A 24 36.18 18.59 27.21
C GLY A 24 34.72 18.25 26.98
N SER A 25 33.91 19.28 26.73
CA SER A 25 32.60 19.09 26.12
C SER A 25 32.84 18.39 24.78
N VAL A 26 32.60 17.09 24.75
CA VAL A 26 32.45 16.39 23.47
C VAL A 26 31.19 16.98 22.86
N ASP A 27 31.38 17.90 21.92
CA ASP A 27 30.31 18.31 21.02
C ASP A 27 29.81 17.05 20.34
N ALA A 28 28.72 16.48 20.86
CA ALA A 28 27.96 15.47 20.18
C ALA A 28 27.47 16.15 18.91
N LYS A 29 28.13 15.87 17.79
CA LYS A 29 27.66 16.33 16.48
C LYS A 29 26.20 15.89 16.36
N ALA A 30 25.29 16.86 16.39
CA ALA A 30 23.88 16.60 16.23
C ALA A 30 23.70 15.75 14.96
N GLN A 31 23.09 14.60 15.09
CA GLN A 31 22.85 13.76 13.91
C GLN A 31 21.98 14.56 12.94
N PRO A 32 22.30 14.52 11.64
CA PRO A 32 21.52 15.25 10.65
C PRO A 32 20.06 14.80 10.70
N SER A 33 19.13 15.77 10.63
CA SER A 33 17.69 15.50 10.64
C SER A 33 17.32 14.48 9.56
N PRO A 34 16.55 13.43 9.89
CA PRO A 34 16.09 12.44 8.92
C PRO A 34 15.04 13.02 7.96
N TYR A 35 14.50 14.18 8.24
CA TYR A 35 13.44 14.83 7.47
C TYR A 35 14.01 15.79 6.42
N HIS A 36 13.30 15.94 5.29
CA HIS A 36 13.59 16.98 4.30
C HIS A 36 13.37 18.37 4.90
N GLU A 37 12.24 18.52 5.59
CA GLU A 37 11.84 19.69 6.37
C GLU A 37 11.30 19.22 7.72
N PRO A 38 11.24 20.07 8.74
CA PRO A 38 10.60 19.69 10.01
C PRO A 38 9.18 19.17 9.77
N PRO A 39 8.73 18.12 10.48
CA PRO A 39 7.37 17.61 10.33
C PRO A 39 6.32 18.70 10.56
N GLU A 40 5.37 18.81 9.64
CA GLU A 40 4.27 19.76 9.75
C GLU A 40 3.28 19.28 10.82
N ARG A 41 2.93 20.16 11.76
CA ARG A 41 1.99 19.87 12.87
C ARG A 41 0.67 20.61 12.67
N HIS A 42 -0.43 19.86 12.68
CA HIS A 42 -1.79 20.40 12.56
C HIS A 42 -2.63 19.95 13.76
N VAL A 43 -3.58 20.81 14.19
CA VAL A 43 -4.49 20.52 15.30
C VAL A 43 -5.93 20.58 14.80
N PHE A 44 -6.73 19.61 15.21
CA PHE A 44 -8.13 19.47 14.81
C PHE A 44 -9.04 19.40 16.03
N ASP A 45 -10.14 20.15 15.98
CA ASP A 45 -11.07 20.35 17.10
C ASP A 45 -12.10 19.21 17.25
N GLY A 46 -12.20 18.31 16.25
CA GLY A 46 -13.23 17.28 16.23
C GLY A 46 -14.64 17.78 15.90
N VAL A 47 -14.79 19.06 15.58
CA VAL A 47 -16.09 19.69 15.28
C VAL A 47 -16.11 20.22 13.84
N THR A 48 -15.24 21.20 13.54
CA THR A 48 -15.13 21.79 12.19
C THR A 48 -14.19 20.99 11.30
N ASP A 49 -13.20 20.33 11.90
CA ASP A 49 -12.29 19.39 11.25
C ASP A 49 -11.88 18.29 12.24
N ASP A 50 -11.51 17.13 11.74
CA ASP A 50 -11.19 15.96 12.57
C ASP A 50 -10.15 15.04 11.89
N LEU A 51 -9.54 14.14 12.70
CA LEU A 51 -8.51 13.20 12.22
C LEU A 51 -9.04 12.16 11.24
N LEU A 52 -10.31 11.78 11.34
CA LEU A 52 -10.87 10.62 10.64
C LEU A 52 -11.59 11.00 9.33
N THR A 53 -12.35 12.08 9.34
CA THR A 53 -13.23 12.47 8.23
C THR A 53 -12.90 13.83 7.62
N ALA A 54 -11.93 14.56 8.16
CA ALA A 54 -11.59 15.93 7.78
C ALA A 54 -12.81 16.87 7.84
N GLY A 55 -13.63 16.73 8.89
CA GLY A 55 -14.83 17.53 9.11
C GLY A 55 -16.04 17.14 8.25
N LEU A 56 -15.90 16.18 7.34
CA LEU A 56 -16.99 15.72 6.46
C LEU A 56 -18.07 14.95 7.22
N GLY A 57 -17.67 14.16 8.23
CA GLY A 57 -18.56 13.19 8.88
C GLY A 57 -19.05 12.13 7.89
N VAL A 58 -19.92 11.22 8.34
CA VAL A 58 -20.48 10.14 7.50
C VAL A 58 -21.20 10.71 6.28
N THR A 59 -22.05 11.72 6.49
CA THR A 59 -22.84 12.33 5.42
C THR A 59 -21.97 12.94 4.33
N GLY A 60 -20.94 13.72 4.71
CA GLY A 60 -20.04 14.35 3.74
C GLY A 60 -19.15 13.33 3.00
N LEU A 61 -18.81 12.20 3.63
CA LEU A 61 -18.07 11.14 2.96
C LEU A 61 -18.88 10.44 1.85
N THR A 62 -20.20 10.38 1.97
CA THR A 62 -21.09 9.80 0.93
C THR A 62 -21.35 10.75 -0.23
N GLN A 63 -21.16 12.06 -0.03
CA GLN A 63 -21.32 13.08 -1.05
C GLN A 63 -19.98 13.40 -1.71
N GLN A 64 -20.00 13.77 -2.99
CA GLN A 64 -18.78 14.27 -3.62
C GLN A 64 -18.47 15.65 -3.05
N PRO A 65 -17.32 15.87 -2.39
CA PRO A 65 -16.90 17.23 -2.01
C PRO A 65 -16.89 18.08 -3.28
N GLY A 66 -17.48 19.27 -3.23
CA GLY A 66 -17.48 20.18 -4.39
C GLY A 66 -16.06 20.26 -4.96
N ILE A 67 -15.93 20.29 -6.27
CA ILE A 67 -14.63 20.47 -6.93
C ILE A 67 -14.10 21.80 -6.40
N ALA A 68 -13.12 21.74 -5.50
CA ALA A 68 -12.47 22.94 -5.04
C ALA A 68 -11.81 23.60 -6.26
N GLU A 69 -11.99 24.91 -6.41
CA GLU A 69 -11.25 25.69 -7.39
C GLU A 69 -9.76 25.38 -7.27
N PRO A 70 -8.98 25.34 -8.36
CA PRO A 70 -7.55 25.03 -8.31
C PRO A 70 -6.78 25.86 -7.27
N SER A 71 -7.19 27.12 -7.06
CA SER A 71 -6.64 28.01 -6.03
C SER A 71 -6.90 27.53 -4.60
N LYS A 72 -8.00 26.82 -4.35
CA LYS A 72 -8.33 26.26 -3.03
C LYS A 72 -7.60 24.97 -2.73
N LEU A 73 -7.27 24.17 -3.75
CA LEU A 73 -6.43 22.98 -3.58
C LEU A 73 -4.96 23.32 -3.27
N SER A 74 -4.56 24.61 -3.32
CA SER A 74 -3.29 25.07 -2.77
C SER A 74 -3.23 24.97 -1.25
N GLU A 75 -4.39 25.05 -0.58
CA GLU A 75 -4.49 24.94 0.87
C GLU A 75 -4.36 23.48 1.32
N TRP A 76 -3.53 23.22 2.34
CA TRP A 76 -3.38 21.88 2.92
C TRP A 76 -4.71 21.27 3.34
N ARG A 77 -5.55 22.05 4.01
CA ARG A 77 -6.86 21.59 4.51
C ARG A 77 -7.74 21.02 3.40
N ASP A 78 -7.80 21.66 2.25
CA ASP A 78 -8.65 21.24 1.14
C ASP A 78 -8.07 20.01 0.43
N ARG A 79 -6.75 19.95 0.25
CA ARG A 79 -6.06 18.75 -0.28
C ARG A 79 -6.27 17.54 0.64
N ARG A 80 -6.08 17.73 1.95
CA ARG A 80 -6.30 16.73 2.98
C ARG A 80 -7.73 16.20 2.99
N ARG A 81 -8.72 17.09 3.03
CA ARG A 81 -10.15 16.74 3.02
C ARG A 81 -10.50 15.87 1.82
N ARG A 82 -10.03 16.24 0.64
CA ARG A 82 -10.28 15.50 -0.59
C ARG A 82 -9.52 14.15 -0.61
N ALA A 83 -8.30 14.09 -0.11
CA ALA A 83 -7.52 12.86 -0.01
C ALA A 83 -8.15 11.84 0.96
N ILE A 84 -8.64 12.30 2.10
CA ILE A 84 -9.38 11.48 3.06
C ILE A 84 -10.67 10.97 2.43
N TRP A 85 -11.47 11.85 1.81
CA TRP A 85 -12.69 11.46 1.11
C TRP A 85 -12.42 10.38 0.04
N GLN A 86 -11.41 10.57 -0.79
CA GLN A 86 -11.04 9.61 -1.83
C GLN A 86 -10.58 8.27 -1.25
N SER A 87 -9.81 8.28 -0.16
CA SER A 87 -9.36 7.06 0.52
C SER A 87 -10.55 6.24 1.06
N TRP A 88 -11.51 6.90 1.70
CA TRP A 88 -12.73 6.23 2.18
C TRP A 88 -13.51 5.57 1.04
N ARG A 89 -13.77 6.28 -0.03
CA ARG A 89 -14.53 5.77 -1.18
C ARG A 89 -13.84 4.63 -1.92
N ALA A 90 -12.51 4.63 -1.91
CA ALA A 90 -11.72 3.63 -2.63
C ALA A 90 -11.58 2.29 -1.86
N LEU A 91 -11.79 2.29 -0.55
CA LEU A 91 -11.44 1.14 0.28
C LEU A 91 -12.64 0.55 1.04
N VAL A 92 -13.64 1.35 1.40
CA VAL A 92 -14.74 0.95 2.31
C VAL A 92 -16.10 1.14 1.63
N ASP A 93 -17.03 0.25 1.92
CA ASP A 93 -18.44 0.45 1.57
C ASP A 93 -19.09 1.43 2.57
N LEU A 94 -19.14 2.69 2.20
CA LEU A 94 -19.71 3.78 3.01
C LEU A 94 -21.19 3.57 3.37
N ARG A 95 -21.94 2.76 2.64
CA ARG A 95 -23.36 2.44 2.93
C ARG A 95 -23.49 1.57 4.18
N ARG A 96 -22.48 0.76 4.48
CA ARG A 96 -22.41 -0.17 5.61
C ARG A 96 -21.64 0.41 6.80
N TRP A 97 -20.96 1.53 6.59
CA TRP A 97 -20.17 2.17 7.63
C TRP A 97 -21.08 2.97 8.59
N ALA A 98 -21.68 2.27 9.52
CA ALA A 98 -22.66 2.80 10.49
C ALA A 98 -21.99 3.34 11.76
N TYR A 99 -21.03 4.22 11.64
CA TYR A 99 -20.45 4.88 12.81
C TYR A 99 -21.12 6.26 13.00
N GLY A 100 -22.16 6.31 13.80
CA GLY A 100 -22.95 7.50 14.09
C GLY A 100 -22.17 8.80 14.36
N SER A 101 -22.63 9.66 15.27
CA SER A 101 -21.99 10.93 15.65
C SER A 101 -20.53 10.83 16.13
N GLU A 102 -20.07 9.61 16.48
CA GLU A 102 -18.72 9.32 16.94
C GLU A 102 -17.65 9.23 15.83
N ALA A 103 -18.03 9.53 14.59
CA ALA A 103 -17.10 9.51 13.45
C ALA A 103 -16.03 10.62 13.48
N ARG A 104 -16.18 11.64 14.34
CA ARG A 104 -15.28 12.79 14.42
C ARG A 104 -14.34 12.65 15.59
N ILE A 105 -13.05 12.73 15.33
CA ILE A 105 -12.01 12.55 16.34
C ILE A 105 -11.10 13.79 16.36
N ALA A 106 -11.12 14.53 17.46
CA ALA A 106 -10.19 15.62 17.72
C ALA A 106 -8.77 15.10 17.92
N GLY A 107 -7.76 15.92 17.67
CA GLY A 107 -6.38 15.54 17.95
C GLY A 107 -5.33 16.32 17.16
N VAL A 108 -4.13 15.74 17.12
CA VAL A 108 -2.97 16.32 16.44
C VAL A 108 -2.55 15.41 15.29
N GLU A 109 -2.09 16.02 14.21
CA GLU A 109 -1.58 15.32 13.03
C GLU A 109 -0.20 15.88 12.66
N TYR A 110 0.76 14.99 12.44
CA TYR A 110 2.07 15.31 11.89
C TYR A 110 2.20 14.72 10.48
N VAL A 111 2.62 15.54 9.53
CA VAL A 111 3.02 15.09 8.19
C VAL A 111 4.53 15.18 8.08
N ALA A 112 5.18 14.09 7.72
CA ALA A 112 6.63 14.00 7.66
C ALA A 112 7.11 13.43 6.32
N HIS A 113 8.14 14.05 5.76
CA HIS A 113 8.82 13.61 4.55
C HIS A 113 10.25 13.20 4.90
N VAL A 114 10.52 11.89 4.85
CA VAL A 114 11.76 11.28 5.33
C VAL A 114 12.72 11.07 4.17
N LYS A 115 13.94 11.58 4.32
CA LYS A 115 15.01 11.43 3.34
C LYS A 115 15.35 9.97 3.06
N ALA A 116 15.79 9.71 1.85
CA ALA A 116 16.48 8.47 1.55
C ALA A 116 17.74 8.33 2.40
N SER A 117 18.09 7.11 2.73
CA SER A 117 19.36 6.75 3.35
C SER A 117 20.11 5.77 2.44
N GLU A 118 21.32 5.39 2.80
CA GLU A 118 22.07 4.37 2.05
C GLU A 118 21.32 3.03 1.91
N ARG A 119 20.38 2.75 2.81
CA ARG A 119 19.69 1.45 2.90
C ARG A 119 18.19 1.50 2.64
N LEU A 120 17.58 2.68 2.65
CA LEU A 120 16.13 2.83 2.53
C LEU A 120 15.81 4.00 1.60
N PRO A 121 14.81 3.84 0.72
CA PRO A 121 14.30 4.94 -0.08
C PRO A 121 13.65 6.03 0.79
N GLU A 122 13.39 7.18 0.19
CA GLU A 122 12.54 8.19 0.80
C GLU A 122 11.10 7.65 0.96
N SER A 123 10.41 8.10 1.99
CA SER A 123 8.98 7.87 2.18
C SER A 123 8.35 9.04 2.93
N SER A 124 7.03 9.10 2.90
CA SER A 124 6.26 10.05 3.69
C SER A 124 5.38 9.28 4.67
N PHE A 125 5.21 9.82 5.86
CA PHE A 125 4.25 9.26 6.80
C PHE A 125 3.37 10.33 7.44
N LEU A 126 2.21 9.88 7.88
CA LEU A 126 1.24 10.61 8.68
C LEU A 126 1.26 10.01 10.09
N LEU A 127 1.43 10.85 11.12
CA LEU A 127 1.19 10.45 12.50
C LEU A 127 -0.03 11.21 13.02
N GLN A 128 -1.06 10.48 13.43
CA GLN A 128 -2.28 11.03 14.03
C GLN A 128 -2.36 10.63 15.50
N ILE A 129 -2.57 11.60 16.39
CA ILE A 129 -2.65 11.42 17.84
C ILE A 129 -4.04 11.90 18.26
N PRO A 130 -4.98 10.99 18.58
CA PRO A 130 -6.32 11.40 19.00
C PRO A 130 -6.28 12.07 20.38
N ALA A 131 -7.21 12.98 20.65
CA ALA A 131 -7.31 13.64 21.94
C ALA A 131 -7.57 12.68 23.11
N SER A 132 -8.04 11.46 22.82
CA SER A 132 -8.21 10.37 23.79
C SER A 132 -6.92 9.57 24.07
N PHE A 133 -5.80 9.89 23.40
CA PHE A 133 -4.53 9.21 23.65
C PHE A 133 -4.08 9.37 25.10
N ASP A 134 -3.85 8.24 25.78
CA ASP A 134 -3.34 8.24 27.15
C ASP A 134 -1.80 8.06 27.14
N PRO A 135 -1.04 9.12 27.41
CA PRO A 135 0.41 9.01 27.45
C PRO A 135 0.93 8.13 28.60
N ASN A 136 0.09 7.72 29.58
CA ASN A 136 0.46 6.79 30.66
C ASN A 136 0.25 5.33 30.28
N LYS A 137 -0.56 5.06 29.25
CA LYS A 137 -0.80 3.74 28.68
C LYS A 137 -0.72 3.84 27.15
N PRO A 138 0.47 4.23 26.63
CA PRO A 138 0.60 4.56 25.22
C PRO A 138 0.37 3.34 24.33
N CYS A 139 -0.39 3.56 23.28
CA CYS A 139 -0.62 2.61 22.19
C CYS A 139 -0.26 3.27 20.87
N LEU A 140 0.47 2.56 20.00
CA LEU A 140 0.82 2.98 18.64
C LEU A 140 0.37 1.91 17.64
N LEU A 141 -0.51 2.28 16.73
CA LEU A 141 -0.81 1.49 15.54
C LEU A 141 0.14 1.89 14.42
N VAL A 142 0.95 0.95 13.95
CA VAL A 142 1.89 1.16 12.84
C VAL A 142 1.31 0.53 11.58
N THR A 143 1.08 1.34 10.55
CA THR A 143 0.44 0.88 9.31
C THR A 143 1.08 1.48 8.07
N ALA A 144 0.78 0.89 6.91
CA ALA A 144 1.18 1.41 5.62
C ALA A 144 0.00 1.43 4.65
N ALA A 145 0.05 2.34 3.70
CA ALA A 145 -1.00 2.51 2.69
C ALA A 145 -1.26 1.21 1.91
N SER A 146 -2.53 0.88 1.70
CA SER A 146 -2.94 -0.15 0.76
C SER A 146 -2.62 0.27 -0.68
N GLY A 147 -2.21 -0.66 -1.54
CA GLY A 147 -1.79 -0.35 -2.92
C GLY A 147 -0.67 0.69 -2.96
N SER A 148 -0.65 1.53 -3.97
CA SER A 148 0.32 2.62 -4.15
C SER A 148 -0.26 3.98 -3.72
N ARG A 149 -1.06 4.00 -2.67
CA ARG A 149 -1.69 5.21 -2.15
C ARG A 149 -0.73 6.02 -1.29
N GLY A 150 -1.07 7.30 -1.09
CA GLY A 150 -0.37 8.20 -0.19
C GLY A 150 -0.65 7.93 1.30
N ILE A 151 -0.22 8.84 2.14
CA ILE A 151 -0.22 8.74 3.62
C ILE A 151 -1.60 8.51 4.25
N PHE A 152 -2.70 8.84 3.56
CA PHE A 152 -4.08 8.57 4.02
C PHE A 152 -4.61 7.20 3.59
N GLY A 153 -3.80 6.39 2.89
CA GLY A 153 -4.24 5.15 2.24
C GLY A 153 -4.53 3.97 3.17
N SER A 154 -4.29 4.08 4.48
CA SER A 154 -4.67 3.08 5.49
C SER A 154 -5.71 3.61 6.48
N LEU A 155 -6.02 4.92 6.44
CA LEU A 155 -6.91 5.57 7.40
C LEU A 155 -8.31 4.93 7.46
N PRO A 156 -9.01 4.68 6.34
CA PRO A 156 -10.37 4.13 6.36
C PRO A 156 -10.45 2.66 6.79
N THR A 157 -9.35 1.96 6.79
CA THR A 157 -9.28 0.53 7.12
C THR A 157 -8.81 0.32 8.56
N VAL A 158 -7.52 0.13 8.75
CA VAL A 158 -6.96 -0.13 10.09
C VAL A 158 -6.74 1.15 10.90
N GLY A 159 -6.46 2.30 10.25
CA GLY A 159 -6.19 3.57 10.94
C GLY A 159 -7.38 4.03 11.78
N GLN A 160 -8.59 3.91 11.25
CA GLN A 160 -9.82 4.26 11.96
C GLN A 160 -10.00 3.47 13.28
N TRP A 161 -9.63 2.19 13.28
CA TRP A 161 -9.68 1.36 14.48
C TRP A 161 -8.72 1.91 15.53
N GLY A 162 -7.46 2.17 15.17
CA GLY A 162 -6.46 2.69 16.10
C GLY A 162 -6.88 4.01 16.74
N LEU A 163 -7.36 4.96 15.94
CA LEU A 163 -7.82 6.26 16.44
C LEU A 163 -8.99 6.13 17.44
N ARG A 164 -9.90 5.19 17.21
CA ARG A 164 -11.04 4.92 18.12
C ARG A 164 -10.63 4.25 19.40
N GLN A 165 -9.61 3.40 19.35
CA GLN A 165 -9.03 2.78 20.55
C GLN A 165 -8.17 3.75 21.37
N GLY A 166 -8.03 5.02 20.93
CA GLY A 166 -7.17 6.00 21.58
C GLY A 166 -5.68 5.77 21.31
N CYS A 167 -5.32 4.93 20.34
CA CYS A 167 -3.94 4.77 19.90
C CYS A 167 -3.51 5.92 19.00
N ALA A 168 -2.26 6.33 19.09
CA ALA A 168 -1.62 7.06 18.02
C ALA A 168 -1.51 6.14 16.78
N VAL A 169 -1.67 6.72 15.58
CA VAL A 169 -1.63 5.96 14.32
C VAL A 169 -0.58 6.54 13.39
N VAL A 170 0.42 5.76 13.01
CA VAL A 170 1.39 6.15 11.99
C VAL A 170 1.14 5.38 10.70
N SER A 171 0.95 6.09 9.58
CA SER A 171 0.69 5.53 8.24
C SER A 171 1.79 5.95 7.26
N ASP A 172 2.57 4.99 6.76
CA ASP A 172 3.66 5.20 5.78
C ASP A 172 3.17 4.97 4.34
N ASP A 173 3.60 5.79 3.39
CA ASP A 173 3.26 5.65 1.96
C ASP A 173 4.14 4.63 1.22
N LYS A 174 5.07 4.00 1.90
CA LYS A 174 6.04 3.03 1.34
C LYS A 174 6.94 3.60 0.24
N GLY A 175 7.06 4.94 0.16
CA GLY A 175 7.74 5.61 -0.94
C GLY A 175 6.97 5.60 -2.28
N LEU A 176 5.69 5.20 -2.26
CA LEU A 176 4.86 4.99 -3.46
C LEU A 176 3.73 6.01 -3.64
N GLY A 177 3.57 6.94 -2.73
CA GLY A 177 2.51 7.94 -2.75
C GLY A 177 2.40 8.70 -4.06
N MET A 178 1.40 9.57 -4.18
CA MET A 178 1.13 10.31 -5.42
C MET A 178 2.19 11.39 -5.67
N ARG A 179 3.28 11.00 -6.27
CA ARG A 179 4.29 11.90 -6.83
C ARG A 179 4.37 11.70 -8.34
N VAL A 180 4.25 12.80 -9.08
CA VAL A 180 4.27 12.80 -10.55
C VAL A 180 5.22 13.87 -11.02
N THR A 181 6.02 13.55 -12.03
CA THR A 181 6.86 14.51 -12.72
C THR A 181 6.49 14.53 -14.20
N ASP A 182 6.28 15.72 -14.75
CA ASP A 182 6.13 15.96 -16.18
C ASP A 182 7.38 16.68 -16.71
N PRO A 183 8.36 15.93 -17.24
CA PRO A 183 9.56 16.56 -17.76
C PRO A 183 9.29 17.44 -18.99
N THR A 184 8.30 17.10 -19.82
CA THR A 184 7.97 17.86 -21.02
C THR A 184 7.21 19.14 -20.69
N GLY A 185 6.29 19.06 -19.73
CA GLY A 185 5.56 20.20 -19.18
C GLY A 185 6.37 21.09 -18.25
N GLY A 186 7.49 20.57 -17.70
CA GLY A 186 8.41 21.32 -16.83
C GLY A 186 7.87 21.52 -15.41
N TRP A 187 7.18 20.51 -14.83
CA TRP A 187 6.66 20.57 -13.47
C TRP A 187 6.75 19.20 -12.77
N ARG A 188 6.74 19.23 -11.43
CA ARG A 188 6.58 18.04 -10.59
C ARG A 188 5.61 18.29 -9.45
N LEU A 189 4.91 17.22 -9.05
CA LEU A 189 4.13 17.16 -7.82
C LEU A 189 5.03 16.62 -6.71
N THR A 190 5.18 17.39 -5.63
CA THR A 190 5.95 17.00 -4.44
C THR A 190 5.16 16.07 -3.53
N ALA A 191 5.82 15.46 -2.55
CA ALA A 191 5.19 14.63 -1.53
C ALA A 191 4.19 15.40 -0.65
N SER A 192 4.35 16.71 -0.48
CA SER A 192 3.41 17.61 0.23
C SER A 192 2.25 18.09 -0.65
N GLY A 193 2.22 17.70 -1.93
CA GLY A 193 1.13 18.05 -2.84
C GLY A 193 1.27 19.43 -3.51
N HIS A 194 2.47 20.02 -3.50
CA HIS A 194 2.74 21.26 -4.23
C HIS A 194 3.22 20.98 -5.64
N ILE A 195 2.84 21.85 -6.58
CA ILE A 195 3.37 21.82 -7.94
C ILE A 195 4.59 22.76 -8.00
N GLU A 196 5.73 22.20 -8.36
CA GLU A 196 6.98 22.93 -8.50
C GLU A 196 7.47 22.94 -9.95
N PRO A 197 8.05 24.05 -10.45
CA PRO A 197 8.67 24.09 -11.76
C PRO A 197 9.98 23.28 -11.76
N ILE A 198 10.23 22.60 -12.86
CA ILE A 198 11.51 21.92 -13.14
C ILE A 198 12.01 22.25 -14.54
N ALA A 199 13.28 21.95 -14.81
CA ALA A 199 13.81 22.05 -16.17
C ALA A 199 13.06 21.12 -17.12
N ARG A 200 12.68 21.64 -18.30
CA ARG A 200 12.03 20.83 -19.34
C ARG A 200 13.02 19.87 -19.99
N ALA A 201 12.55 18.67 -20.29
CA ALA A 201 13.30 17.67 -21.04
C ALA A 201 12.43 17.09 -22.16
N ALA A 202 13.04 16.74 -23.27
CA ALA A 202 12.35 16.07 -24.38
C ALA A 202 12.04 14.61 -24.00
N SER A 203 10.92 14.10 -24.52
CA SER A 203 10.56 12.70 -24.44
C SER A 203 10.05 12.21 -25.81
N PRO A 204 10.38 10.97 -26.21
CA PRO A 204 9.79 10.37 -27.42
C PRO A 204 8.31 10.04 -27.26
N PHE A 205 7.77 10.14 -26.03
CA PHE A 205 6.35 9.94 -25.74
C PHE A 205 5.72 11.29 -25.37
N PRO A 206 4.76 11.80 -26.15
CA PRO A 206 4.09 13.07 -25.87
C PRO A 206 3.43 13.06 -24.49
N HIS A 207 3.66 14.12 -23.72
CA HIS A 207 3.08 14.33 -22.39
C HIS A 207 3.31 13.18 -21.40
N ALA A 208 4.39 12.42 -21.58
CA ALA A 208 4.73 11.31 -20.70
C ALA A 208 5.00 11.77 -19.26
N LEU A 209 4.35 11.10 -18.31
CA LEU A 209 4.46 11.38 -16.89
C LEU A 209 5.30 10.31 -16.19
N GLN A 210 6.24 10.76 -15.38
CA GLN A 210 6.98 9.89 -14.47
C GLN A 210 6.14 9.70 -13.19
N MET A 211 5.65 8.47 -12.99
CA MET A 211 4.85 8.07 -11.83
C MET A 211 5.77 7.52 -10.74
N ALA A 212 5.49 7.82 -9.46
CA ALA A 212 6.34 7.40 -8.34
C ALA A 212 6.58 5.88 -8.31
N HIS A 213 5.56 5.06 -8.51
CA HIS A 213 5.71 3.61 -8.45
C HIS A 213 6.38 3.06 -9.72
N ALA A 214 5.83 3.38 -10.90
CA ALA A 214 6.33 2.82 -12.16
C ALA A 214 7.78 3.23 -12.49
N HIS A 215 8.20 4.41 -12.05
CA HIS A 215 9.51 4.97 -12.37
C HIS A 215 10.33 5.26 -11.11
N ALA A 216 10.13 4.46 -10.07
CA ALA A 216 10.94 4.56 -8.85
C ALA A 216 12.42 4.37 -9.18
N SER A 217 13.25 5.29 -8.73
CA SER A 217 14.72 5.18 -8.84
C SER A 217 15.31 4.09 -7.95
N PHE A 218 14.50 3.57 -7.04
CA PHE A 218 14.86 2.58 -6.04
C PHE A 218 13.74 1.56 -5.89
N GLU A 219 14.05 0.27 -5.80
CA GLU A 219 13.05 -0.76 -5.48
C GLU A 219 12.52 -0.55 -4.07
N SER A 220 11.28 -0.06 -3.94
CA SER A 220 10.68 0.16 -2.63
C SER A 220 10.16 -1.12 -1.99
N GLU A 221 9.64 -2.07 -2.78
CA GLU A 221 8.94 -3.27 -2.27
C GLU A 221 9.76 -4.13 -1.30
N PRO A 222 11.06 -4.44 -1.56
CA PRO A 222 11.88 -5.19 -0.60
C PRO A 222 12.10 -4.45 0.73
N HIS A 223 11.76 -3.18 0.77
CA HIS A 223 12.01 -2.29 1.90
C HIS A 223 10.74 -1.87 2.65
N TRP A 224 9.54 -2.24 2.19
CA TRP A 224 8.28 -1.81 2.81
C TRP A 224 8.24 -2.07 4.31
N GLY A 225 8.63 -3.27 4.75
CA GLY A 225 8.68 -3.60 6.17
C GLY A 225 9.66 -2.72 6.97
N ARG A 226 10.82 -2.43 6.39
CA ARG A 226 11.81 -1.55 7.04
C ARG A 226 11.38 -0.09 7.06
N LEU A 227 10.67 0.37 6.02
CA LEU A 227 10.07 1.70 5.99
C LEU A 227 9.02 1.83 7.08
N LEU A 228 8.17 0.82 7.24
CA LEU A 228 7.17 0.76 8.31
C LEU A 228 7.81 0.83 9.71
N LEU A 229 8.87 0.05 9.96
CA LEU A 229 9.61 0.10 11.22
C LEU A 229 10.26 1.47 11.45
N ARG A 230 10.80 2.11 10.39
CA ARG A 230 11.36 3.46 10.46
C ARG A 230 10.29 4.48 10.84
N ALA A 231 9.13 4.45 10.19
CA ALA A 231 8.02 5.34 10.49
C ALA A 231 7.54 5.18 11.94
N GLY A 232 7.40 3.93 12.44
CA GLY A 232 7.05 3.66 13.84
C GLY A 232 8.06 4.24 14.84
N LYS A 233 9.35 4.07 14.60
CA LYS A 233 10.40 4.63 15.46
C LYS A 233 10.43 6.16 15.45
N LEU A 234 10.21 6.78 14.28
CA LEU A 234 10.11 8.25 14.18
C LEU A 234 8.82 8.77 14.82
N ALA A 235 7.73 8.00 14.77
CA ALA A 235 6.49 8.34 15.47
C ALA A 235 6.67 8.40 16.98
N LEU A 236 7.42 7.46 17.59
CA LEU A 236 7.75 7.53 19.02
C LEU A 236 8.55 8.80 19.39
N GLN A 237 9.45 9.26 18.51
CA GLN A 237 10.18 10.51 18.73
C GLN A 237 9.25 11.74 18.67
N LEU A 238 8.27 11.75 17.73
CA LEU A 238 7.29 12.82 17.65
C LEU A 238 6.32 12.80 18.83
N LEU A 239 5.94 11.62 19.33
CA LEU A 239 5.17 11.49 20.58
C LEU A 239 5.94 12.07 21.78
N ALA A 240 7.24 11.80 21.88
CA ALA A 240 8.07 12.37 22.93
C ALA A 240 8.17 13.91 22.83
N ALA A 241 8.17 14.45 21.61
CA ALA A 241 8.13 15.90 21.39
C ALA A 241 6.77 16.52 21.72
N GLU A 242 5.67 15.81 21.51
CA GLU A 242 4.31 16.25 21.84
C GLU A 242 4.04 16.21 23.36
N TYR A 243 4.69 15.28 24.09
CA TYR A 243 4.53 15.10 25.54
C TYR A 243 5.89 15.22 26.28
N PRO A 244 6.53 16.40 26.28
CA PRO A 244 7.91 16.57 26.77
C PRO A 244 8.08 16.34 28.29
N GLU A 245 7.00 16.42 29.05
CA GLU A 245 7.00 16.15 30.50
C GLU A 245 7.02 14.65 30.84
N ARG A 246 6.89 13.79 29.85
CA ARG A 246 6.91 12.33 30.01
C ARG A 246 8.28 11.76 29.74
N ALA A 247 8.53 10.57 30.30
CA ALA A 247 9.63 9.72 29.85
C ALA A 247 9.49 9.42 28.35
N ALA A 248 10.59 9.27 27.66
CA ALA A 248 10.59 8.95 26.22
C ALA A 248 9.75 7.70 25.93
N PHE A 249 8.96 7.75 24.86
CA PHE A 249 8.23 6.59 24.36
C PHE A 249 9.21 5.61 23.71
N THR A 250 9.17 4.36 24.13
CA THR A 250 10.03 3.28 23.64
C THR A 250 9.19 2.04 23.32
N ALA A 251 9.77 1.04 22.67
CA ALA A 251 9.07 -0.21 22.40
C ALA A 251 8.69 -0.96 23.71
N GLU A 252 9.47 -0.77 24.78
CA GLU A 252 9.23 -1.45 26.06
C GLU A 252 8.09 -0.82 26.88
N ASN A 253 7.76 0.45 26.63
CA ASN A 253 6.72 1.16 27.40
C ASN A 253 5.50 1.58 26.55
N THR A 254 5.45 1.19 25.29
CA THR A 254 4.36 1.51 24.34
C THR A 254 3.83 0.22 23.73
N LEU A 255 2.52 0.02 23.78
CA LEU A 255 1.88 -1.09 23.05
C LEU A 255 1.93 -0.80 21.54
N ILE A 256 2.65 -1.62 20.77
CA ILE A 256 2.84 -1.40 19.33
C ILE A 256 2.20 -2.53 18.53
N ILE A 257 1.11 -2.21 17.84
CA ILE A 257 0.40 -3.14 16.95
C ILE A 257 0.68 -2.72 15.49
N ALA A 258 1.11 -3.66 14.65
CA ALA A 258 1.25 -3.42 13.22
C ALA A 258 0.03 -3.98 12.48
N ALA A 259 -0.61 -3.17 11.62
CA ALA A 259 -1.74 -3.65 10.84
C ALA A 259 -1.79 -3.06 9.43
N GLY A 260 -2.35 -3.83 8.47
CA GLY A 260 -2.46 -3.34 7.09
C GLY A 260 -3.20 -4.30 6.17
N ILE A 261 -3.63 -3.76 5.03
CA ILE A 261 -4.38 -4.48 3.99
C ILE A 261 -3.57 -4.46 2.69
N SER A 262 -3.61 -5.55 1.91
CA SER A 262 -2.99 -5.62 0.58
C SER A 262 -1.47 -5.36 0.63
N ASN A 263 -0.95 -4.37 -0.08
CA ASN A 263 0.46 -3.95 0.02
C ASN A 263 0.82 -3.48 1.45
N GLY A 264 -0.13 -2.89 2.18
CA GLY A 264 0.05 -2.56 3.60
C GLY A 264 0.18 -3.81 4.46
N GLY A 265 -0.62 -4.85 4.19
CA GLY A 265 -0.50 -6.17 4.82
C GLY A 265 0.83 -6.84 4.53
N ALA A 266 1.33 -6.73 3.29
CA ALA A 266 2.67 -7.20 2.93
C ALA A 266 3.76 -6.47 3.72
N ALA A 267 3.66 -5.14 3.83
CA ALA A 267 4.59 -4.33 4.62
C ALA A 267 4.64 -4.77 6.09
N VAL A 268 3.48 -5.10 6.67
CA VAL A 268 3.38 -5.62 8.05
C VAL A 268 4.11 -6.95 8.19
N LEU A 269 3.86 -7.91 7.30
CA LEU A 269 4.53 -9.21 7.36
C LEU A 269 6.03 -9.12 7.10
N GLN A 270 6.46 -8.26 6.19
CA GLN A 270 7.88 -7.95 5.97
C GLN A 270 8.51 -7.26 7.20
N ALA A 271 7.75 -6.36 7.88
CA ALA A 271 8.23 -5.71 9.09
C ALA A 271 8.50 -6.73 10.19
N LEU A 272 7.59 -7.68 10.41
CA LEU A 272 7.79 -8.76 11.39
C LEU A 272 9.06 -9.58 11.09
N GLU A 273 9.34 -9.87 9.82
CA GLU A 273 10.54 -10.61 9.40
C GLU A 273 11.84 -9.80 9.53
N ALA A 274 11.76 -8.48 9.49
CA ALA A 274 12.89 -7.56 9.60
C ALA A 274 13.10 -6.98 11.02
N ASP A 275 12.18 -7.28 11.94
CA ASP A 275 12.14 -6.71 13.29
C ASP A 275 12.91 -7.57 14.29
N ASP A 276 14.22 -7.57 14.16
CA ASP A 276 15.13 -8.26 15.08
C ASP A 276 15.10 -7.66 16.49
N ALA A 277 14.72 -6.38 16.62
CA ALA A 277 14.66 -5.65 17.90
C ALA A 277 13.34 -5.86 18.66
N GLN A 278 12.40 -6.64 18.12
CA GLN A 278 11.09 -6.88 18.74
C GLN A 278 10.30 -5.58 19.01
N PHE A 279 10.36 -4.64 18.07
CA PHE A 279 9.66 -3.36 18.13
C PHE A 279 8.12 -3.52 18.08
N ILE A 280 7.62 -4.54 17.37
CA ILE A 280 6.19 -4.82 17.19
C ILE A 280 5.74 -5.89 18.19
N ASP A 281 4.66 -5.64 18.95
CA ASP A 281 4.08 -6.61 19.90
C ASP A 281 3.12 -7.60 19.25
N ALA A 282 2.29 -7.13 18.32
CA ALA A 282 1.31 -7.95 17.60
C ALA A 282 1.08 -7.45 16.17
N ALA A 283 0.49 -8.30 15.32
CA ALA A 283 0.16 -7.87 13.97
C ALA A 283 -1.13 -8.47 13.42
N VAL A 284 -1.80 -7.67 12.55
CA VAL A 284 -2.94 -8.08 11.73
C VAL A 284 -2.66 -7.73 10.27
N ALA A 285 -2.69 -8.72 9.38
CA ALA A 285 -2.50 -8.52 7.94
C ALA A 285 -3.67 -9.10 7.16
N SER A 286 -4.38 -8.25 6.43
CA SER A 286 -5.52 -8.63 5.60
C SER A 286 -5.13 -8.64 4.12
N GLU A 287 -5.51 -9.68 3.37
CA GLU A 287 -5.20 -9.88 1.93
C GLU A 287 -3.75 -9.49 1.55
N PRO A 288 -2.73 -9.91 2.30
CA PRO A 288 -1.38 -9.41 2.10
C PRO A 288 -0.81 -9.82 0.73
N ASN A 289 -0.32 -8.83 -0.02
CA ASN A 289 0.40 -9.05 -1.28
C ASN A 289 1.84 -9.49 -0.98
N VAL A 290 2.01 -10.76 -0.64
CA VAL A 290 3.32 -11.35 -0.33
C VAL A 290 3.78 -12.32 -1.41
N HIS A 291 5.09 -12.33 -1.69
CA HIS A 291 5.71 -13.31 -2.56
C HIS A 291 6.40 -14.41 -1.74
N LEU A 292 6.19 -15.66 -2.14
CA LEU A 292 6.74 -16.84 -1.47
C LEU A 292 7.51 -17.71 -2.45
N ALA A 293 8.54 -18.37 -1.96
CA ALA A 293 9.33 -19.27 -2.78
C ALA A 293 8.46 -20.37 -3.43
N GLY A 294 8.61 -20.53 -4.74
CA GLY A 294 7.85 -21.51 -5.53
C GLY A 294 6.38 -21.16 -5.75
N ALA A 295 5.94 -19.92 -5.43
CA ALA A 295 4.64 -19.39 -5.80
C ALA A 295 4.80 -18.36 -6.93
N PRO A 296 3.77 -18.17 -7.78
CA PRO A 296 3.74 -17.05 -8.70
C PRO A 296 3.77 -15.71 -7.93
N ALA A 297 4.59 -14.76 -8.40
CA ALA A 297 4.56 -13.39 -7.89
C ALA A 297 3.37 -12.62 -8.47
N LEU A 298 3.08 -11.43 -7.92
CA LEU A 298 2.01 -10.55 -8.40
C LEU A 298 2.06 -10.35 -9.93
N TYR A 299 3.23 -10.12 -10.47
CA TYR A 299 3.40 -9.92 -11.91
C TYR A 299 3.01 -11.14 -12.74
N ASP A 300 3.33 -12.35 -12.26
CA ASP A 300 3.07 -13.59 -12.99
C ASP A 300 1.57 -13.85 -13.14
N TYR A 301 0.81 -13.76 -12.04
CA TYR A 301 -0.62 -13.99 -12.12
C TYR A 301 -1.37 -12.79 -12.72
N ALA A 302 -0.91 -11.55 -12.52
CA ALA A 302 -1.52 -10.39 -13.18
C ALA A 302 -1.41 -10.47 -14.71
N THR A 303 -0.23 -10.82 -15.24
CA THR A 303 -0.04 -10.98 -16.69
C THR A 303 -0.74 -12.21 -17.25
N LEU A 304 -0.86 -13.30 -16.48
CA LEU A 304 -1.65 -14.46 -16.86
C LEU A 304 -3.13 -14.10 -16.99
N HIS A 305 -3.67 -13.34 -16.04
CA HIS A 305 -5.04 -12.83 -16.11
C HIS A 305 -5.22 -11.84 -17.26
N ALA A 306 -4.29 -10.91 -17.46
CA ALA A 306 -4.35 -9.98 -18.60
C ALA A 306 -4.45 -10.72 -19.95
N MET A 307 -3.80 -11.88 -20.06
CA MET A 307 -3.88 -12.72 -21.27
C MET A 307 -5.16 -13.55 -21.35
N LEU A 308 -5.53 -14.28 -20.31
CA LEU A 308 -6.57 -15.29 -20.39
C LEU A 308 -7.98 -14.77 -20.03
N GLN A 309 -8.09 -13.81 -19.11
CA GLN A 309 -9.37 -13.31 -18.60
C GLN A 309 -10.31 -12.77 -19.69
N PRO A 310 -9.83 -12.00 -20.70
CA PRO A 310 -10.73 -11.51 -21.76
C PRO A 310 -11.40 -12.61 -22.57
N CYS A 311 -10.80 -13.79 -22.65
CA CYS A 311 -11.41 -14.96 -23.27
C CYS A 311 -12.23 -15.77 -22.24
N ALA A 312 -11.66 -16.03 -21.08
CA ALA A 312 -12.27 -16.85 -20.03
C ALA A 312 -13.63 -16.31 -19.56
N ILE A 313 -13.83 -14.98 -19.59
CA ILE A 313 -15.08 -14.35 -19.19
C ILE A 313 -16.29 -14.80 -20.04
N LEU A 314 -16.06 -15.23 -21.28
CA LEU A 314 -17.12 -15.76 -22.16
C LEU A 314 -17.64 -17.14 -21.73
N ALA A 315 -16.95 -17.83 -20.81
CA ALA A 315 -17.40 -19.05 -20.17
C ALA A 315 -18.21 -18.80 -18.88
N GLU A 316 -18.32 -17.55 -18.43
CA GLU A 316 -19.11 -17.18 -17.26
C GLU A 316 -20.54 -16.79 -17.65
N ASN A 317 -21.47 -16.91 -16.71
CA ASN A 317 -22.82 -16.39 -16.90
C ASN A 317 -22.80 -14.85 -16.75
N LEU A 318 -22.69 -14.15 -17.87
CA LEU A 318 -22.60 -12.69 -17.90
C LEU A 318 -23.85 -11.98 -17.35
N THR A 319 -25.00 -12.67 -17.29
CA THR A 319 -26.22 -12.08 -16.71
C THR A 319 -26.20 -12.05 -15.19
N GLU A 320 -25.41 -12.92 -14.56
CA GLU A 320 -25.24 -13.02 -13.11
C GLU A 320 -23.93 -12.41 -12.61
N ALA A 321 -22.96 -12.23 -13.52
CA ALA A 321 -21.67 -11.64 -13.16
C ALA A 321 -21.81 -10.13 -12.88
N PRO A 322 -21.20 -9.59 -11.82
CA PRO A 322 -21.13 -8.15 -11.62
C PRO A 322 -20.54 -7.46 -12.86
N LEU A 323 -21.19 -6.41 -13.34
CA LEU A 323 -20.82 -5.71 -14.60
C LEU A 323 -20.79 -6.59 -15.87
N GLY A 324 -21.34 -7.79 -15.84
CA GLY A 324 -21.33 -8.69 -17.00
C GLY A 324 -22.02 -8.12 -18.24
N ILE A 325 -23.05 -7.29 -18.08
CA ILE A 325 -23.72 -6.59 -19.18
C ILE A 325 -22.73 -5.71 -19.97
N VAL A 326 -21.82 -5.01 -19.27
CA VAL A 326 -20.81 -4.15 -19.90
C VAL A 326 -19.83 -4.98 -20.74
N VAL A 327 -19.44 -6.16 -20.24
CA VAL A 327 -18.62 -7.11 -21.01
C VAL A 327 -19.39 -7.62 -22.23
N GLY A 328 -20.67 -7.94 -22.07
CA GLY A 328 -21.54 -8.37 -23.17
C GLY A 328 -21.63 -7.37 -24.31
N MET A 329 -21.57 -6.07 -24.03
CA MET A 329 -21.51 -5.02 -25.06
C MET A 329 -20.23 -5.05 -25.89
N ASN A 330 -19.17 -5.71 -25.43
CA ASN A 330 -17.87 -5.85 -26.09
C ASN A 330 -17.59 -7.28 -26.58
N LEU A 331 -18.63 -8.09 -26.79
CA LEU A 331 -18.53 -9.51 -27.11
C LEU A 331 -17.61 -9.81 -28.28
N ALA A 332 -17.70 -9.02 -29.38
CA ALA A 332 -16.86 -9.18 -30.57
C ALA A 332 -15.36 -9.07 -30.23
N ARG A 333 -15.00 -8.12 -29.36
CA ARG A 333 -13.60 -7.95 -28.90
C ARG A 333 -13.11 -9.17 -28.14
N HIS A 334 -13.92 -9.70 -27.23
CA HIS A 334 -13.55 -10.87 -26.44
C HIS A 334 -13.48 -12.14 -27.29
N THR A 335 -14.37 -12.29 -28.30
CA THR A 335 -14.31 -13.37 -29.28
C THR A 335 -13.01 -13.31 -30.08
N ALA A 336 -12.67 -12.16 -30.65
CA ALA A 336 -11.42 -11.97 -31.38
C ALA A 336 -10.18 -12.24 -30.50
N TRP A 337 -10.26 -11.91 -29.21
CA TRP A 337 -9.20 -12.23 -28.25
C TRP A 337 -9.00 -13.75 -28.07
N CYS A 338 -10.09 -14.52 -27.93
CA CYS A 338 -10.03 -15.99 -27.90
C CYS A 338 -9.40 -16.57 -29.17
N GLU A 339 -9.73 -16.01 -30.33
CA GLU A 339 -9.13 -16.43 -31.59
C GLU A 339 -7.61 -16.21 -31.62
N ARG A 340 -7.16 -15.03 -31.18
CA ARG A 340 -5.73 -14.72 -31.07
C ARG A 340 -5.00 -15.67 -30.10
N LEU A 341 -5.59 -15.97 -28.94
CA LEU A 341 -5.03 -16.95 -28.00
C LEU A 341 -4.90 -18.34 -28.62
N ALA A 342 -5.88 -18.77 -29.42
CA ALA A 342 -5.83 -20.06 -30.12
C ALA A 342 -4.76 -20.08 -31.22
N GLN A 343 -4.62 -19.00 -31.98
CA GLN A 343 -3.58 -18.83 -33.01
C GLN A 343 -2.18 -18.91 -32.41
N ASP A 344 -1.98 -18.34 -31.22
CA ASP A 344 -0.72 -18.38 -30.47
C ASP A 344 -0.54 -19.71 -29.68
N GLY A 345 -1.49 -20.67 -29.78
CA GLY A 345 -1.42 -21.97 -29.08
C GLY A 345 -1.61 -21.88 -27.56
N LEU A 346 -2.11 -20.77 -27.07
CA LEU A 346 -2.29 -20.51 -25.64
C LEU A 346 -3.60 -21.06 -25.09
N VAL A 347 -4.57 -21.34 -25.93
CA VAL A 347 -5.81 -22.04 -25.61
C VAL A 347 -6.17 -23.03 -26.71
N SER A 348 -6.93 -24.07 -26.35
CA SER A 348 -7.38 -25.14 -27.24
C SER A 348 -8.90 -25.05 -27.42
N GLY A 349 -9.39 -25.52 -28.59
CA GLY A 349 -10.81 -25.60 -28.88
C GLY A 349 -11.14 -25.27 -30.34
N SER A 350 -12.22 -25.85 -30.85
CA SER A 350 -12.67 -25.67 -32.23
C SER A 350 -13.50 -24.39 -32.43
N ASP A 351 -14.09 -23.88 -31.36
CA ASP A 351 -14.99 -22.72 -31.37
C ASP A 351 -14.71 -21.81 -30.17
N VAL A 352 -15.39 -20.67 -30.10
CA VAL A 352 -15.17 -19.67 -29.06
C VAL A 352 -15.54 -20.20 -27.65
N THR A 353 -16.58 -21.03 -27.58
CA THR A 353 -17.06 -21.57 -26.28
C THR A 353 -16.05 -22.54 -25.68
N SER A 354 -15.52 -23.46 -26.50
CA SER A 354 -14.48 -24.40 -26.03
C SER A 354 -13.18 -23.69 -25.67
N ARG A 355 -12.77 -22.67 -26.43
CA ARG A 355 -11.59 -21.84 -26.12
C ARG A 355 -11.75 -21.04 -24.84
N ALA A 356 -12.92 -20.45 -24.62
CA ALA A 356 -13.25 -19.74 -23.39
C ALA A 356 -13.22 -20.66 -22.16
N SER A 357 -13.78 -21.87 -22.32
CA SER A 357 -13.75 -22.92 -21.28
C SER A 357 -12.31 -23.34 -20.97
N ASP A 358 -11.45 -23.53 -21.97
CA ASP A 358 -10.03 -23.87 -21.75
C ASP A 358 -9.28 -22.71 -21.06
N ALA A 359 -9.50 -21.47 -21.49
CA ALA A 359 -8.92 -20.29 -20.84
C ALA A 359 -9.32 -20.20 -19.34
N ARG A 360 -10.61 -20.41 -19.06
CA ARG A 360 -11.12 -20.48 -17.69
C ARG A 360 -10.47 -21.59 -16.87
N GLN A 361 -10.37 -22.79 -17.45
CA GLN A 361 -9.76 -23.94 -16.80
C GLN A 361 -8.29 -23.70 -16.46
N ARG A 362 -7.55 -23.03 -17.34
CA ARG A 362 -6.14 -22.65 -17.09
C ARG A 362 -6.00 -21.66 -15.93
N LEU A 363 -6.92 -20.70 -15.80
CA LEU A 363 -6.95 -19.79 -14.65
C LEU A 363 -7.22 -20.56 -13.35
N LEU A 364 -8.18 -21.48 -13.33
CA LEU A 364 -8.44 -22.34 -12.17
C LEU A 364 -7.22 -23.21 -11.82
N GLN A 365 -6.59 -23.83 -12.80
CA GLN A 365 -5.38 -24.65 -12.62
C GLN A 365 -4.19 -23.83 -12.11
N SER A 366 -4.14 -22.53 -12.42
CA SER A 366 -3.13 -21.64 -11.88
C SER A 366 -3.35 -21.29 -10.40
N GLY A 367 -4.43 -21.73 -9.78
CA GLY A 367 -4.71 -21.50 -8.35
C GLY A 367 -5.67 -20.34 -8.07
N ILE A 368 -6.37 -19.87 -9.09
CA ILE A 368 -7.42 -18.86 -8.92
C ILE A 368 -8.71 -19.56 -8.41
N GLU A 369 -9.32 -19.00 -7.36
CA GLU A 369 -10.56 -19.55 -6.82
C GLU A 369 -11.75 -19.31 -7.76
N PRO A 370 -12.71 -20.25 -7.85
CA PRO A 370 -13.89 -20.06 -8.69
C PRO A 370 -14.70 -18.80 -8.33
N ALA A 371 -14.77 -18.46 -7.04
CA ALA A 371 -15.43 -17.24 -6.57
C ALA A 371 -14.75 -15.97 -7.11
N ALA A 372 -13.43 -15.98 -7.21
CA ALA A 372 -12.64 -14.86 -7.75
C ALA A 372 -12.90 -14.64 -9.25
N LEU A 373 -13.15 -15.70 -10.03
CA LEU A 373 -13.44 -15.57 -11.47
C LEU A 373 -14.73 -14.82 -11.74
N ARG A 374 -15.71 -14.82 -10.83
CA ARG A 374 -16.95 -14.04 -10.95
C ARG A 374 -16.69 -12.53 -11.05
N LEU A 375 -15.57 -12.06 -10.53
CA LEU A 375 -15.13 -10.66 -10.60
C LEU A 375 -14.40 -10.32 -11.89
N GLY A 376 -14.26 -11.27 -12.81
CA GLY A 376 -13.56 -11.08 -14.07
C GLY A 376 -14.07 -9.89 -14.89
N ALA A 377 -15.39 -9.69 -14.93
CA ALA A 377 -16.00 -8.56 -15.63
C ALA A 377 -15.63 -7.22 -14.97
N VAL A 378 -15.58 -7.15 -13.63
CA VAL A 378 -15.16 -5.98 -12.88
C VAL A 378 -13.70 -5.67 -13.18
N ASN A 379 -12.82 -6.67 -13.09
CA ASN A 379 -11.40 -6.52 -13.36
C ASN A 379 -11.11 -6.05 -14.78
N LEU A 380 -11.85 -6.56 -15.78
CA LEU A 380 -11.74 -6.13 -17.17
C LEU A 380 -12.21 -4.68 -17.36
N GLN A 381 -13.34 -4.31 -16.74
CA GLN A 381 -13.90 -2.95 -16.84
C GLN A 381 -12.95 -1.89 -16.28
N PHE A 382 -12.27 -2.19 -15.18
CA PHE A 382 -11.30 -1.29 -14.56
C PHE A 382 -9.89 -1.41 -15.14
N GLY A 383 -9.64 -2.30 -16.10
CA GLY A 383 -8.31 -2.52 -16.67
C GLY A 383 -7.27 -2.96 -15.64
N LEU A 384 -7.73 -3.62 -14.55
CA LEU A 384 -6.94 -3.90 -13.34
C LEU A 384 -5.62 -4.62 -13.65
N TRP A 385 -5.69 -5.68 -14.44
CA TRP A 385 -4.52 -6.52 -14.73
C TRP A 385 -3.49 -5.80 -15.60
N THR A 386 -3.96 -5.03 -16.59
CA THR A 386 -3.08 -4.17 -17.40
C THR A 386 -2.43 -3.09 -16.57
N SER A 387 -3.18 -2.48 -15.64
CA SER A 387 -2.69 -1.47 -14.70
C SER A 387 -1.55 -2.01 -13.84
N VAL A 388 -1.76 -3.16 -13.20
CA VAL A 388 -0.74 -3.83 -12.39
C VAL A 388 0.46 -4.21 -13.25
N ALA A 389 0.25 -4.94 -14.36
CA ALA A 389 1.34 -5.42 -15.21
C ALA A 389 2.17 -4.27 -15.79
N ALA A 390 1.53 -3.21 -16.30
CA ALA A 390 2.23 -2.05 -16.85
C ALA A 390 3.10 -1.34 -15.81
N THR A 391 2.55 -1.09 -14.61
CA THR A 391 3.29 -0.42 -13.53
C THR A 391 4.48 -1.25 -13.06
N TYR A 392 4.25 -2.52 -12.77
CA TYR A 392 5.28 -3.40 -12.22
C TYR A 392 6.37 -3.78 -13.24
N ALA A 393 6.03 -3.85 -14.55
CA ALA A 393 7.04 -4.02 -15.58
C ALA A 393 8.06 -2.87 -15.61
N GLN A 394 7.56 -1.62 -15.55
CA GLN A 394 8.43 -0.45 -15.50
C GLN A 394 9.30 -0.47 -14.23
N THR A 395 8.69 -0.74 -13.07
CA THR A 395 9.35 -0.76 -11.76
C THR A 395 10.48 -1.79 -11.71
N TYR A 396 10.19 -3.05 -11.99
CA TYR A 396 11.18 -4.12 -11.86
C TYR A 396 12.29 -4.06 -12.90
N LEU A 397 11.94 -3.69 -14.14
CA LEU A 397 12.93 -3.53 -15.21
C LEU A 397 13.63 -2.15 -15.16
N ARG A 398 13.27 -1.29 -14.22
CA ARG A 398 13.80 0.08 -14.06
C ARG A 398 13.78 0.87 -15.36
N ARG A 399 12.65 0.80 -16.06
CA ARG A 399 12.48 1.48 -17.34
C ARG A 399 12.17 2.96 -17.12
N GLY A 400 12.87 3.81 -17.86
CA GLY A 400 12.62 5.25 -17.91
C GLY A 400 11.62 5.63 -18.99
N LEU A 401 11.28 6.91 -19.05
CA LEU A 401 10.33 7.47 -20.02
C LEU A 401 10.76 7.29 -21.48
N ASN A 402 12.05 7.17 -21.76
CA ASN A 402 12.56 7.07 -23.12
C ASN A 402 12.51 5.66 -23.71
N GLU A 403 12.58 4.64 -22.87
CA GLU A 403 12.60 3.23 -23.25
C GLU A 403 11.65 2.40 -22.36
N PRO A 404 10.37 2.72 -22.36
CA PRO A 404 9.43 2.03 -21.49
C PRO A 404 9.19 0.58 -21.96
N ALA A 405 8.95 -0.32 -21.01
CA ALA A 405 8.61 -1.70 -21.28
C ALA A 405 7.35 -1.77 -22.15
N CYS A 406 7.36 -2.59 -23.19
CA CYS A 406 6.26 -2.78 -24.14
C CYS A 406 5.72 -1.49 -24.79
N GLY A 407 6.53 -0.45 -24.89
CA GLY A 407 6.11 0.85 -25.45
C GLY A 407 5.00 1.54 -24.63
N ILE A 408 4.89 1.22 -23.33
CA ILE A 408 3.85 1.74 -22.43
C ILE A 408 4.31 3.07 -21.83
N SER A 409 3.41 4.06 -21.81
CA SER A 409 3.60 5.32 -21.14
C SER A 409 2.37 5.71 -20.32
N PHE A 410 2.53 6.66 -19.41
CA PHE A 410 1.48 7.19 -18.56
C PHE A 410 1.26 8.67 -18.91
N THR A 411 0.02 9.02 -19.23
CA THR A 411 -0.32 10.39 -19.66
C THR A 411 -1.81 10.67 -19.45
N ALA A 412 -2.22 11.94 -19.46
CA ALA A 412 -3.64 12.23 -19.61
C ALA A 412 -4.09 11.91 -21.03
N THR A 413 -5.35 11.51 -21.21
CA THR A 413 -5.92 11.23 -22.53
C THR A 413 -7.18 12.06 -22.77
N ASP A 414 -7.45 12.35 -24.04
CA ASP A 414 -8.73 12.89 -24.48
C ASP A 414 -9.82 11.80 -24.55
N ALA A 415 -11.01 12.17 -25.00
CA ALA A 415 -12.13 11.24 -25.15
C ALA A 415 -11.86 10.15 -26.20
N GLY A 416 -10.95 10.37 -27.14
CA GLY A 416 -10.49 9.38 -28.12
C GLY A 416 -9.37 8.48 -27.61
N GLY A 417 -8.92 8.66 -26.37
CA GLY A 417 -7.83 7.90 -25.79
C GLY A 417 -6.44 8.34 -26.26
N GLN A 418 -6.31 9.51 -26.89
CA GLN A 418 -5.04 10.07 -27.36
C GLN A 418 -4.35 10.87 -26.27
N PRO A 419 -2.99 10.85 -26.18
CA PRO A 419 -2.24 11.61 -25.21
C PRO A 419 -2.54 13.12 -25.28
N ARG A 420 -2.69 13.73 -24.12
CA ARG A 420 -2.78 15.18 -23.94
C ARG A 420 -2.07 15.64 -22.67
N GLU A 421 -1.84 16.92 -22.58
CA GLU A 421 -1.33 17.53 -21.36
C GLU A 421 -2.40 17.54 -20.25
N LEU A 422 -1.98 17.34 -19.00
CA LEU A 422 -2.84 17.55 -17.83
C LEU A 422 -3.20 19.03 -17.70
N GLN A 423 -4.49 19.31 -17.51
CA GLN A 423 -4.95 20.66 -17.23
C GLN A 423 -4.53 21.13 -15.81
N VAL A 424 -4.53 22.42 -15.58
CA VAL A 424 -4.14 23.00 -14.29
C VAL A 424 -5.00 22.44 -13.14
N SER A 425 -6.31 22.31 -13.33
CA SER A 425 -7.23 21.73 -12.35
C SER A 425 -6.95 20.26 -12.06
N GLU A 426 -6.59 19.49 -13.09
CA GLU A 426 -6.20 18.08 -12.93
C GLU A 426 -4.90 17.95 -12.15
N ARG A 427 -3.88 18.78 -12.45
CA ARG A 427 -2.61 18.81 -11.71
C ARG A 427 -2.85 19.12 -10.23
N ALA A 428 -3.70 20.11 -9.93
CA ALA A 428 -4.04 20.49 -8.55
C ALA A 428 -4.72 19.35 -7.77
N ALA A 429 -5.50 18.49 -8.47
CA ALA A 429 -6.20 17.37 -7.85
C ALA A 429 -5.32 16.11 -7.65
N LEU A 430 -4.18 16.01 -8.31
CA LEU A 430 -3.36 14.78 -8.32
C LEU A 430 -3.04 14.23 -6.93
N PHE A 431 -2.60 15.10 -6.01
CA PHE A 431 -2.26 14.68 -4.64
C PHE A 431 -3.44 14.02 -3.93
N SER A 432 -4.62 14.57 -4.12
CA SER A 432 -5.84 14.17 -3.41
C SER A 432 -6.55 13.00 -4.07
N ASP A 433 -6.62 13.00 -5.40
CA ASP A 433 -7.44 12.05 -6.16
C ASP A 433 -6.62 10.89 -6.73
N GLY A 434 -5.29 11.01 -6.70
CA GLY A 434 -4.40 10.07 -7.34
C GLY A 434 -3.99 8.89 -6.48
N THR A 435 -3.49 7.89 -7.16
CA THR A 435 -2.65 6.83 -6.59
C THR A 435 -1.38 6.71 -7.41
N GLY A 436 -0.34 6.09 -6.88
CA GLY A 436 0.91 5.88 -7.62
C GLY A 436 0.81 4.89 -8.79
N ILE A 437 -0.41 4.42 -9.12
CA ILE A 437 -0.68 3.46 -10.21
C ILE A 437 -1.81 3.99 -11.11
N ALA A 438 -1.59 4.00 -12.43
CA ALA A 438 -2.60 4.40 -13.42
C ALA A 438 -3.54 3.22 -13.79
N PRO A 439 -4.81 3.49 -14.16
CA PRO A 439 -5.41 4.81 -14.35
C PRO A 439 -5.75 5.50 -13.02
N THR A 440 -5.50 6.80 -12.93
CA THR A 440 -5.71 7.59 -11.71
C THR A 440 -5.77 9.08 -12.02
N ALA A 441 -6.69 9.82 -11.40
CA ALA A 441 -6.76 11.30 -11.45
C ALA A 441 -6.56 11.89 -12.87
N GLY A 442 -7.18 11.30 -13.87
CA GLY A 442 -7.05 11.71 -15.28
C GLY A 442 -5.84 11.14 -16.03
N ILE A 443 -4.89 10.52 -15.32
CA ILE A 443 -3.74 9.84 -15.93
C ILE A 443 -4.17 8.45 -16.35
N ASN A 444 -3.92 8.08 -17.61
CA ASN A 444 -4.20 6.78 -18.20
C ASN A 444 -2.91 6.08 -18.65
N ILE A 445 -3.05 4.80 -18.96
CA ILE A 445 -2.02 4.00 -19.60
C ILE A 445 -2.22 4.12 -21.11
N VAL A 446 -1.17 4.42 -21.84
CA VAL A 446 -1.14 4.39 -23.31
C VAL A 446 -0.01 3.47 -23.75
N ALA A 447 -0.16 2.85 -24.92
CA ALA A 447 0.89 2.03 -25.51
C ALA A 447 1.06 2.35 -27.00
N ARG A 448 2.27 2.13 -27.50
CA ARG A 448 2.61 2.30 -28.90
C ARG A 448 2.25 1.03 -29.67
N ASP A 449 1.56 1.18 -30.80
CA ASP A 449 1.33 0.08 -31.73
C ASP A 449 2.52 -0.10 -32.72
N ALA A 450 2.43 -1.11 -33.56
CA ALA A 450 3.47 -1.42 -34.53
C ALA A 450 3.67 -0.30 -35.61
N ALA A 451 2.67 0.54 -35.81
CA ALA A 451 2.74 1.69 -36.72
C ALA A 451 3.26 2.96 -36.05
N GLY A 452 3.53 2.88 -34.72
CA GLY A 452 4.00 4.00 -33.92
C GLY A 452 2.90 4.86 -33.29
N GLY A 453 1.62 4.53 -33.50
CA GLY A 453 0.46 5.19 -32.92
C GLY A 453 0.41 4.95 -31.41
N LEU A 454 0.12 6.01 -30.63
CA LEU A 454 0.09 5.95 -29.17
C LEU A 454 -1.34 6.22 -28.69
N SER A 455 -1.96 5.25 -27.99
CA SER A 455 -3.33 5.40 -27.49
C SER A 455 -3.61 4.52 -26.26
N ASN A 456 -4.68 4.84 -25.54
CA ASN A 456 -5.19 4.01 -24.45
C ASN A 456 -5.77 2.67 -24.98
N ALA A 457 -6.36 2.65 -26.19
CA ALA A 457 -6.84 1.43 -26.82
C ALA A 457 -5.69 0.43 -27.06
N ASN A 458 -4.52 0.90 -27.47
CA ASN A 458 -3.34 0.07 -27.65
C ASN A 458 -2.86 -0.53 -26.32
N ALA A 459 -2.92 0.22 -25.21
CA ALA A 459 -2.55 -0.28 -23.88
C ALA A 459 -3.37 -1.50 -23.44
N SER A 460 -4.64 -1.55 -23.84
CA SER A 460 -5.55 -2.67 -23.56
C SER A 460 -5.67 -3.68 -24.70
N SER A 461 -4.71 -3.68 -25.64
CA SER A 461 -4.69 -4.62 -26.78
C SER A 461 -4.10 -5.99 -26.39
N TYR A 462 -4.40 -6.98 -27.21
CA TYR A 462 -3.80 -8.32 -27.11
C TYR A 462 -2.27 -8.27 -27.21
N ASP A 463 -1.74 -7.48 -28.13
CA ASP A 463 -0.30 -7.39 -28.37
C ASP A 463 0.45 -6.78 -27.17
N THR A 464 -0.14 -5.78 -26.51
CA THR A 464 0.40 -5.23 -25.27
C THR A 464 0.36 -6.27 -24.13
N ALA A 465 -0.75 -6.98 -23.95
CA ALA A 465 -0.85 -8.03 -22.94
C ALA A 465 0.17 -9.16 -23.18
N ARG A 466 0.34 -9.57 -24.45
CA ARG A 466 1.33 -10.57 -24.86
C ARG A 466 2.77 -10.11 -24.60
N CYS A 467 3.08 -8.86 -24.93
CA CYS A 467 4.39 -8.28 -24.62
C CYS A 467 4.65 -8.29 -23.10
N LEU A 468 3.72 -7.79 -22.31
CA LEU A 468 3.86 -7.80 -20.84
C LEU A 468 4.06 -9.23 -20.31
N ARG A 469 3.29 -10.21 -20.81
CA ARG A 469 3.43 -11.61 -20.41
C ARG A 469 4.80 -12.20 -20.76
N SER A 470 5.39 -11.82 -21.89
CA SER A 470 6.72 -12.31 -22.29
C SER A 470 7.84 -11.87 -21.37
N LEU A 471 7.66 -10.81 -20.56
CA LEU A 471 8.63 -10.32 -19.59
C LEU A 471 8.61 -11.09 -18.26
N SER A 472 7.67 -12.03 -18.05
CA SER A 472 7.50 -12.73 -16.76
C SER A 472 8.75 -13.46 -16.31
N THR A 473 9.50 -14.08 -17.20
CA THR A 473 10.72 -14.82 -16.83
C THR A 473 11.81 -13.88 -16.30
N ASP A 474 12.02 -12.75 -16.95
CA ASP A 474 13.01 -11.75 -16.53
C ASP A 474 12.63 -11.16 -15.18
N ILE A 475 11.35 -10.81 -15.01
CA ILE A 475 10.83 -10.22 -13.78
C ILE A 475 10.82 -11.23 -12.62
N SER A 476 10.51 -12.50 -12.86
CA SER A 476 10.55 -13.54 -11.82
C SER A 476 11.92 -13.68 -11.16
N ASN A 477 12.99 -13.43 -11.89
CA ASN A 477 14.35 -13.41 -11.33
C ASN A 477 14.57 -12.21 -10.40
N LEU A 478 13.97 -11.07 -10.72
CA LEU A 478 14.08 -9.84 -9.93
C LEU A 478 13.23 -9.87 -8.65
N THR A 479 12.11 -10.60 -8.66
CA THR A 479 11.21 -10.70 -7.49
C THR A 479 11.73 -11.61 -6.36
N GLN A 480 12.88 -12.26 -6.51
CA GLN A 480 13.48 -13.11 -5.48
C GLN A 480 13.78 -12.34 -4.18
N SER A 481 14.07 -11.02 -4.27
CA SER A 481 14.28 -10.14 -3.12
C SER A 481 13.02 -9.92 -2.27
N LEU A 482 11.84 -10.20 -2.82
CA LEU A 482 10.54 -10.02 -2.17
C LEU A 482 10.11 -11.22 -1.34
N ILE A 483 10.82 -12.35 -1.40
CA ILE A 483 10.40 -13.60 -0.77
C ILE A 483 10.37 -13.47 0.74
N VAL A 484 9.16 -13.61 1.31
CA VAL A 484 8.93 -13.75 2.74
C VAL A 484 8.96 -15.23 3.17
N ARG A 485 9.27 -15.49 4.44
CA ARG A 485 9.59 -16.84 4.94
C ARG A 485 8.72 -17.29 6.11
N GLY A 486 7.70 -16.53 6.50
CA GLY A 486 6.83 -16.82 7.65
C GLY A 486 7.54 -16.66 9.00
N ARG A 487 8.51 -15.75 9.10
CA ARG A 487 9.25 -15.45 10.34
C ARG A 487 8.55 -14.35 11.12
N THR A 488 7.60 -14.73 11.95
CA THR A 488 6.82 -13.77 12.76
C THR A 488 7.29 -13.69 14.23
N GLY A 489 8.38 -14.36 14.58
CA GLY A 489 8.79 -14.51 15.98
C GLY A 489 7.73 -15.31 16.77
N GLN A 490 7.60 -15.00 18.09
CA GLN A 490 6.59 -15.60 18.98
C GLN A 490 5.45 -14.62 19.28
N ARG A 491 5.22 -13.65 18.40
CA ARG A 491 4.20 -12.61 18.55
C ARG A 491 2.82 -13.14 18.17
N PRO A 492 1.72 -12.64 18.76
CA PRO A 492 0.38 -12.87 18.24
C PRO A 492 0.24 -12.22 16.85
N VAL A 493 -0.11 -13.02 15.86
CA VAL A 493 -0.31 -12.57 14.47
C VAL A 493 -1.57 -13.20 13.91
N ILE A 494 -2.45 -12.37 13.37
CA ILE A 494 -3.62 -12.82 12.62
C ILE A 494 -3.44 -12.40 11.15
N VAL A 495 -3.45 -13.37 10.26
CA VAL A 495 -3.58 -13.12 8.81
C VAL A 495 -5.00 -13.52 8.42
N LEU A 496 -5.72 -12.62 7.76
CA LEU A 496 -7.03 -12.91 7.20
C LEU A 496 -7.05 -12.66 5.70
N HIS A 497 -7.95 -13.37 4.97
CA HIS A 497 -7.99 -13.26 3.52
C HIS A 497 -9.36 -13.69 2.99
N GLY A 498 -9.90 -12.92 2.05
CA GLY A 498 -11.13 -13.27 1.36
C GLY A 498 -10.95 -14.43 0.38
N GLY A 499 -11.74 -15.50 0.53
CA GLY A 499 -11.69 -16.65 -0.38
C GLY A 499 -12.07 -16.33 -1.83
N GLY A 500 -12.76 -15.21 -2.07
CA GLY A 500 -13.13 -14.71 -3.40
C GLY A 500 -12.27 -13.55 -3.89
N ASP A 501 -11.10 -13.31 -3.27
CA ASP A 501 -10.19 -12.23 -3.69
C ASP A 501 -9.68 -12.47 -5.12
N ALA A 502 -10.08 -11.57 -6.03
CA ALA A 502 -9.69 -11.63 -7.43
C ALA A 502 -8.46 -10.77 -7.76
N LEU A 503 -7.97 -9.97 -6.80
CA LEU A 503 -6.78 -9.14 -6.99
C LEU A 503 -5.52 -9.85 -6.47
N ILE A 504 -5.59 -10.38 -5.26
CA ILE A 504 -4.50 -11.12 -4.63
C ILE A 504 -4.95 -12.56 -4.36
N PRO A 505 -4.61 -13.52 -5.24
CA PRO A 505 -5.07 -14.89 -5.08
C PRO A 505 -4.59 -15.52 -3.78
N ILE A 506 -5.53 -15.95 -2.93
CA ILE A 506 -5.26 -16.52 -1.62
C ILE A 506 -4.33 -17.74 -1.66
N ALA A 507 -4.43 -18.56 -2.72
CA ALA A 507 -3.60 -19.76 -2.91
C ALA A 507 -2.12 -19.44 -3.14
N HIS A 508 -1.82 -18.27 -3.70
CA HIS A 508 -0.43 -17.85 -3.98
C HIS A 508 0.20 -17.11 -2.81
N THR A 509 -0.60 -16.55 -1.92
CA THR A 509 -0.19 -15.64 -0.85
C THR A 509 -0.50 -16.22 0.53
N SER A 510 -1.63 -15.87 1.13
CA SER A 510 -1.92 -16.13 2.54
C SER A 510 -1.97 -17.61 2.93
N ARG A 511 -2.54 -18.51 2.13
CA ARG A 511 -2.54 -19.95 2.47
C ARG A 511 -1.12 -20.51 2.54
N ARG A 512 -0.23 -20.11 1.62
CA ARG A 512 1.19 -20.53 1.64
C ARG A 512 1.95 -19.88 2.78
N TYR A 513 1.73 -18.57 3.02
CA TYR A 513 2.34 -17.89 4.16
C TYR A 513 1.93 -18.54 5.48
N ALA A 514 0.65 -18.84 5.64
CA ALA A 514 0.11 -19.49 6.83
C ALA A 514 0.74 -20.84 7.11
N SER A 515 0.98 -21.67 6.07
CA SER A 515 1.65 -22.97 6.24
C SER A 515 3.07 -22.82 6.79
N LEU A 516 3.80 -21.78 6.38
CA LEU A 516 5.15 -21.50 6.88
C LEU A 516 5.14 -20.93 8.29
N ALA A 517 4.23 -19.99 8.57
CA ALA A 517 4.18 -19.26 9.83
C ALA A 517 3.64 -20.12 10.98
N THR A 518 2.57 -20.90 10.74
CA THR A 518 1.99 -21.81 11.76
C THR A 518 3.00 -22.84 12.25
N ALA A 519 3.87 -23.33 11.38
CA ALA A 519 4.92 -24.29 11.76
C ALA A 519 5.99 -23.68 12.71
N ARG A 520 6.07 -22.35 12.81
CA ARG A 520 7.10 -21.63 13.56
C ARG A 520 6.56 -20.85 14.76
N ASN A 521 5.29 -20.45 14.71
CA ASN A 521 4.69 -19.59 15.71
C ASN A 521 3.33 -20.13 16.18
N PRO A 522 3.22 -20.68 17.40
CA PRO A 522 1.96 -21.19 17.95
C PRO A 522 0.90 -20.11 18.19
N LYS A 523 1.29 -18.82 18.20
CA LYS A 523 0.39 -17.67 18.30
C LYS A 523 -0.03 -17.10 16.94
N PHE A 524 0.37 -17.74 15.83
CA PHE A 524 -0.09 -17.36 14.50
C PHE A 524 -1.50 -17.90 14.24
N ARG A 525 -2.35 -17.09 13.64
CA ARG A 525 -3.72 -17.47 13.21
C ARG A 525 -3.94 -17.11 11.75
N PHE A 526 -4.64 -17.98 11.05
CA PHE A 526 -5.08 -17.74 9.68
C PHE A 526 -6.60 -17.88 9.59
N LEU A 527 -7.27 -16.81 9.16
CA LEU A 527 -8.71 -16.73 8.99
C LEU A 527 -9.02 -16.55 7.49
N GLU A 528 -9.62 -17.55 6.90
CA GLU A 528 -10.15 -17.45 5.54
C GLU A 528 -11.62 -17.05 5.59
N ILE A 529 -11.98 -15.92 4.97
CA ILE A 529 -13.35 -15.45 4.92
C ILE A 529 -13.99 -16.00 3.66
N ALA A 530 -14.92 -16.95 3.82
CA ALA A 530 -15.62 -17.59 2.70
C ALA A 530 -16.22 -16.63 1.72
N ASN A 531 -16.46 -16.20 0.84
CA ASN A 531 -17.04 -15.10 0.06
C ASN A 531 -16.54 -13.69 0.41
N GLY A 532 -15.43 -13.54 1.15
CA GLY A 532 -14.73 -12.26 1.25
C GLY A 532 -14.02 -11.96 -0.07
N GLN A 533 -13.87 -10.68 -0.38
CA GLN A 533 -13.12 -10.22 -1.56
C GLN A 533 -12.10 -9.14 -1.13
N HIS A 534 -11.42 -8.46 -2.05
CA HIS A 534 -10.26 -7.61 -1.71
C HIS A 534 -10.61 -6.31 -0.98
N PHE A 535 -11.60 -5.55 -1.46
CA PHE A 535 -12.01 -4.26 -0.89
C PHE A 535 -13.51 -4.14 -0.74
N ASP A 536 -13.98 -3.69 0.41
CA ASP A 536 -15.40 -3.50 0.67
C ASP A 536 -16.04 -2.45 -0.24
N ALA A 537 -15.28 -1.46 -0.72
CA ALA A 537 -15.78 -0.49 -1.70
C ALA A 537 -16.38 -1.13 -2.95
N PHE A 538 -15.93 -2.32 -3.35
CA PHE A 538 -16.49 -3.05 -4.50
C PHE A 538 -17.88 -3.61 -4.23
N LEU A 539 -18.28 -3.79 -2.96
CA LEU A 539 -19.64 -4.23 -2.63
C LEU A 539 -20.73 -3.26 -3.11
N ALA A 540 -20.37 -2.01 -3.35
CA ALA A 540 -21.28 -1.02 -3.93
C ALA A 540 -21.61 -1.26 -5.43
N ILE A 541 -20.84 -2.12 -6.10
CA ILE A 541 -21.08 -2.48 -7.51
C ILE A 541 -22.31 -3.39 -7.58
N PRO A 542 -23.30 -3.10 -8.47
CA PRO A 542 -24.47 -3.95 -8.62
C PRO A 542 -24.10 -5.42 -8.88
N GLY A 543 -24.74 -6.35 -8.16
CA GLY A 543 -24.48 -7.78 -8.26
C GLY A 543 -23.40 -8.32 -7.31
N MET A 544 -22.66 -7.45 -6.60
CA MET A 544 -21.65 -7.90 -5.64
C MET A 544 -22.23 -8.39 -4.32
N GLU A 545 -23.19 -7.67 -3.74
CA GLU A 545 -23.72 -7.95 -2.38
C GLU A 545 -24.27 -9.35 -2.15
N PRO A 546 -25.01 -9.98 -3.07
CA PRO A 546 -25.50 -11.34 -2.84
C PRO A 546 -24.40 -12.40 -2.83
N ALA A 547 -23.26 -12.09 -3.45
CA ALA A 547 -22.17 -13.04 -3.68
C ALA A 547 -21.02 -12.90 -2.68
N PHE A 548 -20.83 -11.70 -2.11
CA PHE A 548 -19.66 -11.37 -1.28
C PHE A 548 -20.04 -10.70 0.03
N VAL A 549 -19.22 -10.95 1.05
CA VAL A 549 -19.37 -10.37 2.40
C VAL A 549 -18.29 -9.29 2.64
N PRO A 550 -18.58 -8.30 3.52
CA PRO A 550 -17.60 -7.28 3.86
C PRO A 550 -16.43 -7.87 4.66
N MET A 551 -15.22 -7.42 4.38
CA MET A 551 -13.99 -7.81 5.07
C MET A 551 -13.72 -6.96 6.32
N GLN A 552 -14.08 -5.68 6.31
CA GLN A 552 -13.76 -4.73 7.39
C GLN A 552 -14.18 -5.21 8.79
N PRO A 553 -15.37 -5.80 9.01
CA PRO A 553 -15.74 -6.32 10.33
C PRO A 553 -14.83 -7.43 10.86
N PHE A 554 -14.24 -8.23 9.97
CA PHE A 554 -13.28 -9.27 10.37
C PHE A 554 -11.90 -8.67 10.68
N VAL A 555 -11.52 -7.60 9.97
CA VAL A 555 -10.29 -6.84 10.26
C VAL A 555 -10.39 -6.20 11.65
N ASP A 556 -11.48 -5.47 11.93
CA ASP A 556 -11.70 -4.81 13.21
C ASP A 556 -11.69 -5.83 14.37
N ARG A 557 -12.43 -6.95 14.22
CA ARG A 557 -12.42 -8.03 15.22
C ARG A 557 -11.03 -8.62 15.42
N SER A 558 -10.25 -8.82 14.36
CA SER A 558 -8.90 -9.37 14.50
C SER A 558 -7.96 -8.42 15.25
N LEU A 559 -8.15 -7.11 15.10
CA LEU A 559 -7.45 -6.09 15.86
C LEU A 559 -7.88 -6.10 17.35
N ASP A 560 -9.18 -6.21 17.62
CA ASP A 560 -9.70 -6.38 18.99
C ASP A 560 -9.14 -7.64 19.64
N ASP A 561 -9.08 -8.76 18.92
CA ASP A 561 -8.57 -10.03 19.41
C ASP A 561 -7.09 -9.98 19.79
N VAL A 562 -6.22 -9.36 18.97
CA VAL A 562 -4.80 -9.22 19.31
C VAL A 562 -4.59 -8.21 20.46
N GLN A 563 -5.37 -7.14 20.52
CA GLN A 563 -5.31 -6.19 21.63
C GLN A 563 -5.73 -6.87 22.94
N ALA A 564 -6.86 -7.57 22.96
CA ALA A 564 -7.36 -8.28 24.13
C ALA A 564 -6.42 -9.42 24.57
N PHE A 565 -5.74 -10.09 23.61
CA PHE A 565 -4.71 -11.06 23.95
C PHE A 565 -3.55 -10.40 24.70
N LEU A 566 -3.08 -9.22 24.29
CA LEU A 566 -1.95 -8.53 24.89
C LEU A 566 -2.31 -7.86 26.23
N THR A 567 -3.50 -7.26 26.33
CA THR A 567 -3.90 -6.42 27.48
C THR A 567 -4.71 -7.16 28.54
N GLU A 568 -5.44 -8.20 28.14
CA GLU A 568 -6.37 -8.91 29.01
C GLU A 568 -6.05 -10.42 29.17
N GLY A 569 -5.08 -10.93 28.40
CA GLY A 569 -4.72 -12.35 28.38
C GLY A 569 -5.77 -13.27 27.74
N LYS A 570 -6.71 -12.71 26.95
CA LYS A 570 -7.71 -13.49 26.24
C LYS A 570 -7.08 -14.36 25.16
N ALA A 571 -7.66 -15.54 24.91
CA ALA A 571 -7.17 -16.44 23.87
C ALA A 571 -7.43 -15.85 22.46
N LEU A 572 -6.46 -16.04 21.55
CA LEU A 572 -6.66 -15.76 20.13
C LEU A 572 -7.71 -16.69 19.51
N PRO A 573 -8.44 -16.25 18.47
CA PRO A 573 -9.40 -17.10 17.76
C PRO A 573 -8.74 -18.36 17.20
N ALA A 574 -9.50 -19.41 16.93
CA ALA A 574 -8.98 -20.56 16.20
C ALA A 574 -8.79 -20.22 14.72
N SER A 575 -7.72 -20.74 14.09
CA SER A 575 -7.57 -20.67 12.64
C SER A 575 -8.68 -21.47 11.94
N GLY A 576 -9.16 -20.99 10.80
CA GLY A 576 -10.19 -21.68 10.03
C GLY A 576 -10.90 -20.81 9.00
N ILE A 577 -11.94 -21.40 8.39
CA ILE A 577 -12.79 -20.71 7.42
C ILE A 577 -14.00 -20.13 8.17
N LEU A 578 -14.18 -18.83 8.04
CA LEU A 578 -15.33 -18.09 8.55
C LEU A 578 -16.34 -17.85 7.43
N ARG A 579 -17.63 -17.93 7.75
CA ARG A 579 -18.74 -17.80 6.79
C ARG A 579 -19.67 -16.65 7.18
#